data_121b1ecdad80a5a2746644fbb25b65ed
#
_entry.id   121b1ecdad80a5a2746644fbb25b65ed
#
_cell.length_a   1.000
_cell.length_b   1.000
_cell.length_c   1.000
_cell.angle_alpha   90.00
_cell.angle_beta   90.00
_cell.angle_gamma   90.00
#
_symmetry.space_group_name_H-M   'P 1'
#
loop_
_entity.id
_entity.type
_entity.pdbx_description
1 polymer ?
#
loop_
_entity_poly.entity_id
_entity_poly.type
_entity_poly.pdbx_seq_one_letter_code
_entity_poly.pdbx_strand_id
1 'polypeptide(L)'
;ANKRILESVWPGKVSVILPLEKSSLKKFEYLHRGTGKLAFRLPRKKALLAYLKKSGPLVAPSANPQGEKPAESIAEAKKYFGTNVDLYIAGGRLVGSPSTIIEIANDASVKLVRQGAVRVKYVTPSC
;
A
#
# COMPACT_ATOMS: atom_id res chain seq x y z
N ALA A 1 15.17 15.00 3.25
CA ALA A 1 14.96 13.99 4.30
C ALA A 1 14.06 12.85 3.81
N ASN A 2 12.90 13.14 3.21
CA ASN A 2 11.92 12.12 2.80
C ASN A 2 12.45 11.12 1.78
N LYS A 3 13.28 11.55 0.81
CA LYS A 3 13.85 10.66 -0.21
C LYS A 3 14.68 9.53 0.39
N ARG A 4 15.54 9.81 1.37
CA ARG A 4 16.36 8.79 2.06
C ARG A 4 15.50 7.76 2.80
N ILE A 5 14.40 8.20 3.42
CA ILE A 5 13.47 7.29 4.09
C ILE A 5 12.80 6.38 3.07
N LEU A 6 12.29 6.93 1.96
CA LEU A 6 11.67 6.14 0.89
C LEU A 6 12.64 5.13 0.30
N GLU A 7 13.87 5.52 0.00
CA GLU A 7 14.93 4.64 -0.54
C GLU A 7 15.29 3.50 0.43
N SER A 8 15.17 3.72 1.75
CA SER A 8 15.44 2.69 2.76
C SER A 8 14.32 1.65 2.91
N VAL A 9 13.09 1.98 2.53
CA VAL A 9 11.92 1.11 2.71
C VAL A 9 11.35 0.57 1.39
N TRP A 10 11.71 1.15 0.23
CA TRP A 10 11.27 0.75 -1.08
C TRP A 10 12.43 0.31 -2.00
N PRO A 11 12.20 -0.68 -2.86
CA PRO A 11 11.00 -1.51 -2.99
C PRO A 11 10.84 -2.51 -1.85
N GLY A 12 9.61 -2.70 -1.34
CA GLY A 12 9.39 -3.61 -0.21
C GLY A 12 7.97 -3.70 0.33
N LYS A 13 7.88 -4.29 1.53
CA LYS A 13 6.61 -4.47 2.26
C LYS A 13 6.34 -3.32 3.26
N VAL A 14 6.59 -2.10 2.85
CA VAL A 14 6.25 -0.88 3.60
C VAL A 14 5.36 0.01 2.75
N SER A 15 4.22 0.39 3.30
CA SER A 15 3.34 1.42 2.74
C SER A 15 3.62 2.73 3.45
N VAL A 16 3.77 3.80 2.71
CA VAL A 16 4.09 5.12 3.23
C VAL A 16 2.94 6.07 2.93
N ILE A 17 2.34 6.62 3.98
CA ILE A 17 1.32 7.67 3.86
C ILE A 17 2.05 9.00 3.69
N LEU A 18 1.72 9.69 2.61
CA LEU A 18 2.29 10.99 2.25
C LEU A 18 1.18 12.03 2.09
N PRO A 19 1.40 13.28 2.52
CA PRO A 19 0.49 14.38 2.20
C PRO A 19 0.52 14.65 0.70
N LEU A 20 -0.64 15.02 0.16
CA LEU A 20 -0.78 15.45 -1.23
C LEU A 20 -0.48 16.94 -1.35
N GLU A 21 0.10 17.31 -2.49
CA GLU A 21 0.23 18.72 -2.87
C GLU A 21 -1.16 19.34 -3.11
N LYS A 22 -1.30 20.63 -2.81
CA LYS A 22 -2.57 21.38 -2.97
C LYS A 22 -3.18 21.24 -4.36
N SER A 23 -2.36 21.25 -5.40
CA SER A 23 -2.76 21.06 -6.80
C SER A 23 -3.41 19.68 -7.08
N SER A 24 -3.08 18.68 -6.28
CA SER A 24 -3.54 17.29 -6.45
C SER A 24 -4.77 16.96 -5.60
N LEU A 25 -5.11 17.77 -4.60
CA LEU A 25 -6.20 17.48 -3.66
C LEU A 25 -7.53 17.27 -4.38
N LYS A 26 -7.96 18.23 -5.20
CA LYS A 26 -9.24 18.12 -5.92
C LYS A 26 -9.26 16.92 -6.88
N LYS A 27 -8.17 16.67 -7.60
CA LYS A 27 -8.06 15.58 -8.56
C LYS A 27 -8.20 14.20 -7.92
N PHE A 28 -7.67 14.03 -6.70
CA PHE A 28 -7.65 12.73 -6.00
C PHE A 28 -8.58 12.69 -4.78
N GLU A 29 -9.57 13.58 -4.72
CA GLU A 29 -10.52 13.66 -3.60
C GLU A 29 -11.24 12.34 -3.36
N TYR A 30 -11.62 11.64 -4.43
CA TYR A 30 -12.28 10.33 -4.37
C TYR A 30 -11.40 9.23 -3.72
N LEU A 31 -10.06 9.38 -3.72
CA LEU A 31 -9.13 8.47 -3.07
C LEU A 31 -8.83 8.87 -1.63
N HIS A 32 -8.51 10.15 -1.39
CA HIS A 32 -8.12 10.60 -0.05
C HIS A 32 -9.31 10.94 0.86
N ARG A 33 -10.52 11.08 0.32
CA ARG A 33 -11.78 11.27 1.06
C ARG A 33 -11.69 12.34 2.16
N GLY A 34 -11.14 13.50 1.84
CA GLY A 34 -10.98 14.62 2.76
C GLY A 34 -9.72 14.58 3.64
N THR A 35 -8.97 13.47 3.69
CA THR A 35 -7.74 13.36 4.53
C THR A 35 -6.56 14.16 3.99
N GLY A 36 -6.55 14.46 2.69
CA GLY A 36 -5.42 15.10 2.01
C GLY A 36 -4.15 14.26 1.93
N LYS A 37 -4.25 12.95 2.22
CA LYS A 37 -3.12 12.02 2.27
C LYS A 37 -3.44 10.74 1.51
N LEU A 38 -2.42 10.11 0.92
CA LEU A 38 -2.53 8.78 0.30
C LEU A 38 -1.41 7.86 0.77
N ALA A 39 -1.71 6.56 0.84
CA ALA A 39 -0.74 5.53 1.12
C ALA A 39 -0.16 4.99 -0.19
N PHE A 40 1.16 5.00 -0.32
CA PHE A 40 1.89 4.50 -1.47
C PHE A 40 2.76 3.31 -1.09
N ARG A 41 2.97 2.41 -2.03
CA ARG A 41 3.90 1.30 -1.89
C ARG A 41 4.58 0.98 -3.22
N LEU A 42 5.90 0.79 -3.20
CA LEU A 42 6.65 0.24 -4.33
C LEU A 42 6.94 -1.24 -4.05
N PRO A 43 6.30 -2.18 -4.75
CA PRO A 43 6.50 -3.61 -4.50
C PRO A 43 7.85 -4.08 -5.03
N ARG A 44 8.41 -5.17 -4.42
CA ARG A 44 9.66 -5.79 -4.89
C ARG A 44 9.46 -6.83 -6.00
N LYS A 45 8.24 -7.36 -6.16
CA LYS A 45 7.94 -8.45 -7.10
C LYS A 45 8.11 -7.97 -8.55
N LYS A 46 9.06 -8.55 -9.30
CA LYS A 46 9.42 -8.14 -10.67
C LYS A 46 8.22 -8.12 -11.63
N ALA A 47 7.37 -9.16 -11.59
CA ALA A 47 6.17 -9.21 -12.43
C ALA A 47 5.22 -8.02 -12.15
N LEU A 48 4.99 -7.68 -10.88
CA LEU A 48 4.14 -6.55 -10.51
C LEU A 48 4.76 -5.21 -10.91
N LEU A 49 6.08 -5.07 -10.79
CA LEU A 49 6.79 -3.89 -11.29
C LEU A 49 6.67 -3.73 -12.82
N ALA A 50 6.69 -4.85 -13.57
CA ALA A 50 6.50 -4.80 -15.02
C ALA A 50 5.08 -4.32 -15.40
N TYR A 51 4.05 -4.73 -14.65
CA TYR A 51 2.70 -4.16 -14.82
C TYR A 51 2.66 -2.68 -14.50
N LEU A 52 3.20 -2.26 -13.35
CA LEU A 52 3.20 -0.85 -12.94
C LEU A 52 3.94 0.06 -13.92
N LYS A 53 4.99 -0.43 -14.57
CA LYS A 53 5.69 0.32 -15.63
C LYS A 53 4.81 0.60 -16.85
N LYS A 54 3.85 -0.30 -17.15
CA LYS A 54 2.94 -0.13 -18.29
C LYS A 54 1.69 0.64 -17.92
N SER A 55 1.09 0.35 -16.77
CA SER A 55 -0.18 0.94 -16.35
C SER A 55 -0.04 2.27 -15.61
N GLY A 56 1.13 2.58 -15.05
CA GLY A 56 1.28 3.59 -14.03
C GLY A 56 0.79 3.13 -12.65
N PRO A 57 0.59 4.06 -11.70
CA PRO A 57 0.10 3.74 -10.35
C PRO A 57 -1.29 3.10 -10.38
N LEU A 58 -1.50 2.10 -9.52
CA LEU A 58 -2.77 1.37 -9.38
C LEU A 58 -3.29 1.50 -7.96
N VAL A 59 -4.60 1.54 -7.80
CA VAL A 59 -5.26 1.40 -6.51
C VAL A 59 -5.24 -0.09 -6.13
N ALA A 60 -4.74 -0.42 -4.94
CA ALA A 60 -4.55 -1.80 -4.50
C ALA A 60 -5.10 -2.03 -3.08
N PRO A 61 -6.40 -2.26 -2.92
CA PRO A 61 -6.98 -2.69 -1.67
C PRO A 61 -6.59 -4.14 -1.35
N SER A 62 -6.84 -4.57 -0.11
CA SER A 62 -6.74 -5.99 0.25
C SER A 62 -7.84 -6.81 -0.44
N ALA A 63 -7.53 -8.07 -0.77
CA ALA A 63 -8.44 -8.97 -1.48
C ALA A 63 -9.45 -9.64 -0.52
N ASN A 64 -10.33 -8.84 0.09
CA ASN A 64 -11.38 -9.30 0.99
C ASN A 64 -12.54 -8.30 1.04
N PRO A 65 -13.78 -8.74 1.30
CA PRO A 65 -14.85 -7.87 1.76
C PRO A 65 -14.47 -7.23 3.10
N GLN A 66 -15.09 -6.10 3.43
CA GLN A 66 -14.82 -5.40 4.68
C GLN A 66 -15.13 -6.32 5.89
N GLY A 67 -14.17 -6.43 6.81
CA GLY A 67 -14.27 -7.27 8.00
C GLY A 67 -13.80 -8.72 7.81
N GLU A 68 -13.63 -9.18 6.58
CA GLU A 68 -13.16 -10.53 6.28
C GLU A 68 -11.62 -10.62 6.21
N LYS A 69 -11.10 -11.85 6.37
CA LYS A 69 -9.67 -12.11 6.20
C LYS A 69 -9.26 -11.96 4.73
N PRO A 70 -8.12 -11.32 4.41
CA PRO A 70 -7.62 -11.27 3.03
C PRO A 70 -7.41 -12.66 2.43
N ALA A 71 -7.85 -12.84 1.18
CA ALA A 71 -7.64 -14.08 0.43
C ALA A 71 -6.15 -14.35 0.22
N GLU A 72 -5.72 -15.58 0.50
CA GLU A 72 -4.34 -16.05 0.32
C GLU A 72 -4.15 -16.80 -1.00
N SER A 73 -5.23 -17.12 -1.69
CA SER A 73 -5.24 -17.83 -2.96
C SER A 73 -6.30 -17.28 -3.92
N ILE A 74 -6.16 -17.59 -5.21
CA ILE A 74 -7.19 -17.28 -6.21
C ILE A 74 -8.52 -17.97 -5.88
N ALA A 75 -8.49 -19.18 -5.37
CA ALA A 75 -9.70 -19.93 -5.02
C ALA A 75 -10.48 -19.19 -3.92
N GLU A 76 -9.81 -18.67 -2.91
CA GLU A 76 -10.43 -17.85 -1.86
C GLU A 76 -10.92 -16.51 -2.40
N ALA A 77 -10.13 -15.83 -3.23
CA ALA A 77 -10.53 -14.57 -3.86
C ALA A 77 -11.78 -14.74 -4.75
N LYS A 78 -11.86 -15.83 -5.50
CA LYS A 78 -13.06 -16.16 -6.31
C LYS A 78 -14.29 -16.44 -5.46
N LYS A 79 -14.15 -17.01 -4.25
CA LYS A 79 -15.27 -17.17 -3.32
C LYS A 79 -15.83 -15.82 -2.86
N TYR A 80 -14.96 -14.81 -2.66
CA TYR A 80 -15.38 -13.46 -2.26
C TYR A 80 -15.98 -12.66 -3.41
N PHE A 81 -15.36 -12.69 -4.58
CA PHE A 81 -15.63 -11.71 -5.63
C PHE A 81 -16.28 -12.32 -6.88
N GLY A 82 -16.19 -13.64 -7.11
CA GLY A 82 -16.82 -14.32 -8.22
C GLY A 82 -16.51 -13.67 -9.56
N THR A 83 -17.55 -13.27 -10.27
CA THR A 83 -17.50 -12.59 -11.58
C THR A 83 -17.38 -11.08 -11.49
N ASN A 84 -17.35 -10.50 -10.27
CA ASN A 84 -17.21 -9.06 -10.07
C ASN A 84 -15.77 -8.55 -10.30
N VAL A 85 -14.84 -9.44 -10.64
CA VAL A 85 -13.45 -9.14 -10.97
C VAL A 85 -13.16 -9.70 -12.37
N ASP A 86 -12.69 -8.83 -13.25
CA ASP A 86 -12.48 -9.18 -14.67
C ASP A 86 -11.32 -10.15 -14.87
N LEU A 87 -10.28 -10.08 -14.02
CA LEU A 87 -9.07 -10.88 -14.18
C LEU A 87 -8.49 -11.32 -12.84
N TYR A 88 -8.22 -12.62 -12.72
CA TYR A 88 -7.48 -13.22 -11.63
C TYR A 88 -6.12 -13.72 -12.11
N ILE A 89 -5.04 -13.22 -11.54
CA ILE A 89 -3.69 -13.63 -11.90
C ILE A 89 -3.12 -14.52 -10.81
N ALA A 90 -2.78 -15.76 -11.17
CA ALA A 90 -2.21 -16.72 -10.22
C ALA A 90 -0.81 -16.31 -9.77
N GLY A 91 -0.64 -16.13 -8.50
CA GLY A 91 0.65 -15.85 -7.83
C GLY A 91 1.07 -16.95 -6.86
N GLY A 92 0.37 -18.10 -6.88
CA GLY A 92 0.48 -19.12 -5.84
C GLY A 92 -0.25 -18.73 -4.56
N ARG A 93 0.00 -19.46 -3.48
CA ARG A 93 -0.51 -19.10 -2.15
C ARG A 93 0.34 -17.99 -1.55
N LEU A 94 -0.28 -16.90 -1.19
CA LEU A 94 0.36 -15.70 -0.64
C LEU A 94 0.03 -15.58 0.85
N VAL A 95 0.87 -16.18 1.68
CA VAL A 95 0.74 -16.15 3.14
C VAL A 95 1.72 -15.13 3.72
N GLY A 96 1.36 -14.48 4.80
CA GLY A 96 2.26 -13.65 5.57
C GLY A 96 1.64 -12.36 6.11
N SER A 97 2.40 -11.68 6.94
CA SER A 97 1.99 -10.43 7.55
C SER A 97 1.76 -9.33 6.50
N PRO A 98 0.77 -8.47 6.73
CA PRO A 98 0.52 -7.31 5.87
C PRO A 98 1.72 -6.37 5.86
N SER A 99 1.72 -5.39 4.97
CA SER A 99 2.76 -4.35 4.94
C SER A 99 2.74 -3.53 6.23
N THR A 100 3.91 -3.12 6.68
CA THR A 100 4.05 -2.06 7.69
C THR A 100 3.57 -0.76 7.07
N ILE A 101 2.84 0.05 7.85
CA ILE A 101 2.37 1.36 7.40
C ILE A 101 3.03 2.43 8.27
N ILE A 102 3.72 3.34 7.61
CA ILE A 102 4.28 4.55 8.23
C ILE A 102 3.66 5.79 7.58
N GLU A 103 3.61 6.86 8.32
CA GLU A 103 3.27 8.19 7.81
C GLU A 103 4.49 9.09 7.88
N ILE A 104 4.76 9.83 6.82
CA ILE A 104 5.78 10.89 6.79
C ILE A 104 5.06 12.22 6.68
N ALA A 105 5.22 13.06 7.69
CA ALA A 105 4.63 14.39 7.72
C ALA A 105 5.47 15.41 6.92
N ASN A 106 4.94 16.63 6.76
CA ASN A 106 5.62 17.71 6.02
C ASN A 106 6.94 18.15 6.68
N ASP A 107 7.06 18.02 7.99
CA ASP A 107 8.27 18.27 8.77
C ASP A 107 9.28 17.11 8.72
N ALA A 108 9.02 16.09 7.89
CA ALA A 108 9.78 14.86 7.76
C ALA A 108 9.77 13.94 9.02
N SER A 109 8.92 14.20 9.99
CA SER A 109 8.69 13.26 11.09
C SER A 109 8.04 11.97 10.58
N VAL A 110 8.41 10.83 11.17
CA VAL A 110 7.93 9.49 10.77
C VAL A 110 7.16 8.86 11.91
N LYS A 111 5.89 8.56 11.66
CA LYS A 111 5.00 7.89 12.61
C LYS A 111 4.70 6.47 12.16
N LEU A 112 4.75 5.51 13.07
CA LEU A 112 4.23 4.16 12.83
C LEU A 112 2.71 4.16 12.95
N VAL A 113 2.03 3.80 11.85
CA VAL A 113 0.56 3.68 11.82
C VAL A 113 0.14 2.22 12.08
N ARG A 114 0.86 1.27 11.50
CA ARG A 114 0.61 -0.16 11.71
C ARG A 114 1.92 -0.94 11.58
N GLN A 115 2.24 -1.74 12.58
CA GLN A 115 3.31 -2.72 12.47
C GLN A 115 2.85 -3.89 11.59
N GLY A 116 3.68 -4.23 10.61
CA GLY A 116 3.48 -5.36 9.71
C GLY A 116 4.77 -6.17 9.55
N ALA A 117 5.02 -6.66 8.34
CA ALA A 117 6.12 -7.59 8.03
C ALA A 117 7.55 -7.02 8.25
N VAL A 118 7.71 -5.69 8.28
CA VAL A 118 9.03 -5.03 8.32
C VAL A 118 9.09 -4.05 9.48
N ARG A 119 10.15 -4.10 10.28
CA ARG A 119 10.48 -3.04 11.26
C ARG A 119 11.19 -1.90 10.56
N VAL A 120 10.72 -0.67 10.77
CA VAL A 120 11.29 0.55 10.20
C VAL A 120 12.10 1.28 11.28
N LYS A 121 13.38 1.58 10.99
CA LYS A 121 14.32 2.15 11.96
C LYS A 121 14.10 3.63 12.31
N TYR A 122 13.35 4.37 11.50
CA TYR A 122 13.19 5.84 11.60
C TYR A 122 11.90 6.28 12.27
N VAL A 123 11.22 5.38 12.97
CA VAL A 123 9.96 5.69 13.64
C VAL A 123 10.25 6.39 14.96
N THR A 124 9.79 7.62 15.12
CA THR A 124 9.69 8.26 16.44
C THR A 124 8.63 7.51 17.25
N PRO A 125 8.93 7.06 18.49
CA PRO A 125 7.91 6.49 19.36
C PRO A 125 6.77 7.50 19.54
N SER A 126 5.53 7.04 19.37
CA SER A 126 4.39 7.85 19.82
C SER A 126 4.47 7.96 21.34
N CYS A 127 4.60 9.18 21.87
CA CYS A 127 4.39 9.46 23.28
C CYS A 127 2.97 9.12 23.68
#